data_e21c6a5f6432f0f730850954c2ed63ba
#
_entry.id   e21c6a5f6432f0f730850954c2ed63ba
#
_cell.length_a   1.000
_cell.length_b   1.000
_cell.length_c   1.000
_cell.angle_alpha   90.00
_cell.angle_beta   90.00
_cell.angle_gamma   90.00
#
_symmetry.space_group_name_H-M   'P 1'
#
loop_
_entity.id
_entity.type
_entity.pdbx_description
1 polymer ?
#
loop_
_entity_poly.entity_id
_entity_poly.type
_entity_poly.pdbx_seq_one_letter_code
_entity_poly.pdbx_strand_id
1 'polypeptide(L)'
;PFADRVEIECCRLQDYHSAESFDAIVSNPPFFLNSLKNPDSKRTMARHADSLPFRDLFRGAKMLLSDDGVFSVIVPSEVLEVIVSEACMLGFYLIRQCGVKTVERKQPKRYLLSFAKHRYNGMENTIKTMTDSEGNRSEWYAKITEEFYVR
;
A
#
# COMPACT_ATOMS: atom_id res chain seq x y z
N PRO A 1 -18.49 10.78 14.92
CA PRO A 1 -19.47 9.88 14.25
C PRO A 1 -19.01 8.42 14.17
N PHE A 2 -17.71 8.11 14.41
CA PHE A 2 -17.14 6.77 14.22
C PHE A 2 -16.45 6.20 15.47
N ALA A 3 -16.50 6.89 16.61
CA ALA A 3 -15.77 6.54 17.83
C ALA A 3 -16.12 5.17 18.40
N ASP A 4 -17.32 4.69 18.13
CA ASP A 4 -17.84 3.38 18.52
C ASP A 4 -17.39 2.22 17.61
N ARG A 5 -16.72 2.56 16.49
CA ARG A 5 -16.29 1.60 15.45
C ARG A 5 -14.80 1.68 15.13
N VAL A 6 -14.07 2.55 15.83
CA VAL A 6 -12.63 2.77 15.60
C VAL A 6 -11.87 2.58 16.88
N GLU A 7 -10.94 1.67 16.86
CA GLU A 7 -9.94 1.44 17.90
C GLU A 7 -8.59 1.98 17.42
N ILE A 8 -7.87 2.68 18.29
CA ILE A 8 -6.56 3.26 17.94
C ILE A 8 -5.52 2.70 18.89
N GLU A 9 -4.50 2.07 18.35
CA GLU A 9 -3.37 1.54 19.07
C GLU A 9 -2.05 2.10 18.54
N CYS A 10 -1.17 2.54 19.45
CA CYS A 10 0.15 3.06 19.12
C CYS A 10 1.21 2.01 19.43
N CYS A 11 1.51 1.14 18.47
CA CYS A 11 2.52 0.09 18.60
C CYS A 11 3.22 -0.17 17.27
N ARG A 12 4.31 -0.95 17.30
CA ARG A 12 4.89 -1.49 16.08
C ARG A 12 4.02 -2.61 15.54
N LEU A 13 3.98 -2.79 14.22
CA LEU A 13 3.25 -3.91 13.61
C LEU A 13 3.73 -5.28 14.14
N GLN A 14 5.03 -5.41 14.43
CA GLN A 14 5.62 -6.64 14.94
C GLN A 14 5.15 -6.97 16.37
N ASP A 15 4.72 -5.96 17.13
CA ASP A 15 4.29 -6.07 18.53
C ASP A 15 2.75 -6.08 18.64
N TYR A 16 2.06 -5.86 17.51
CA TYR A 16 0.61 -5.87 17.47
C TYR A 16 0.06 -7.30 17.43
N HIS A 17 -0.85 -7.59 18.32
CA HIS A 17 -1.54 -8.89 18.42
C HIS A 17 -3.05 -8.66 18.46
N SER A 18 -3.78 -9.42 17.66
CA SER A 18 -5.25 -9.44 17.68
C SER A 18 -5.73 -10.86 17.95
N ALA A 19 -6.79 -10.99 18.75
CA ALA A 19 -7.47 -12.25 18.94
C ALA A 19 -8.29 -12.69 17.72
N GLU A 20 -8.67 -11.73 16.88
CA GLU A 20 -9.46 -11.93 15.67
C GLU A 20 -8.64 -11.58 14.42
N SER A 21 -8.91 -12.29 13.33
CA SER A 21 -8.33 -11.99 12.02
C SER A 21 -9.11 -10.87 11.34
N PHE A 22 -8.43 -10.13 10.48
CA PHE A 22 -9.03 -9.04 9.69
C PHE A 22 -9.39 -9.51 8.28
N ASP A 23 -10.55 -9.12 7.78
CA ASP A 23 -10.97 -9.38 6.40
C ASP A 23 -10.28 -8.43 5.41
N ALA A 24 -9.88 -7.26 5.89
CA ALA A 24 -9.15 -6.28 5.10
C ALA A 24 -8.07 -5.59 5.92
N ILE A 25 -6.87 -5.51 5.34
CA ILE A 25 -5.76 -4.72 5.89
C ILE A 25 -5.35 -3.70 4.82
N VAL A 26 -5.22 -2.43 5.22
CA VAL A 26 -4.76 -1.35 4.34
C VAL A 26 -3.51 -0.71 4.92
N SER A 27 -2.51 -0.46 4.08
CA SER A 27 -1.26 0.16 4.51
C SER A 27 -0.77 1.22 3.52
N ASN A 28 -0.25 2.31 4.07
CA ASN A 28 0.60 3.26 3.38
C ASN A 28 1.96 3.30 4.11
N PRO A 29 2.79 2.27 3.90
CA PRO A 29 4.03 2.12 4.65
C PRO A 29 5.05 3.21 4.29
N PRO A 30 5.95 3.57 5.20
CA PRO A 30 7.04 4.47 4.89
C PRO A 30 7.98 3.84 3.87
N PHE A 31 8.26 4.56 2.76
CA PHE A 31 9.14 4.11 1.69
C PHE A 31 10.50 4.77 1.85
N PHE A 32 11.41 4.07 2.48
CA PHE A 32 12.81 4.46 2.46
C PHE A 32 13.54 3.54 1.48
N LEU A 33 13.50 3.89 0.20
CA LEU A 33 14.51 3.39 -0.72
C LEU A 33 15.84 3.82 -0.17
N ASN A 34 16.73 2.86 0.06
CA ASN A 34 18.13 3.12 0.35
C ASN A 34 18.62 4.20 -0.62
N SER A 35 18.62 5.43 -0.18
CA SER A 35 19.31 6.50 -0.90
C SER A 35 20.80 6.24 -0.72
N LEU A 36 21.33 5.31 -1.52
CA LEU A 36 22.78 5.06 -1.71
C LEU A 36 23.54 6.32 -2.14
N LYS A 37 22.90 7.49 -2.15
CA LYS A 37 23.46 8.74 -2.66
C LYS A 37 23.53 9.90 -1.65
N ASN A 38 23.35 9.65 -0.34
CA ASN A 38 23.54 10.72 0.63
C ASN A 38 24.60 10.32 1.67
N PRO A 39 25.78 10.99 1.71
CA PRO A 39 26.90 10.60 2.57
C PRO A 39 26.68 10.91 4.06
N ASP A 40 25.50 11.36 4.47
CA ASP A 40 25.20 11.67 5.86
C ASP A 40 24.76 10.41 6.62
N SER A 41 25.77 9.62 7.01
CA SER A 41 25.61 8.30 7.61
C SER A 41 24.76 8.25 8.90
N LYS A 42 24.73 9.35 9.67
CA LYS A 42 23.96 9.43 10.93
C LYS A 42 22.45 9.54 10.69
N ARG A 43 22.03 10.33 9.68
CA ARG A 43 20.62 10.42 9.29
C ARG A 43 20.11 9.17 8.59
N THR A 44 20.97 8.49 7.87
CA THR A 44 20.64 7.24 7.18
C THR A 44 20.44 6.10 8.19
N MET A 45 21.27 5.97 9.22
CA MET A 45 21.12 4.96 10.26
C MET A 45 19.83 5.13 11.09
N ALA A 46 19.47 6.36 11.48
CA ALA A 46 18.24 6.62 12.21
C ALA A 46 16.99 6.27 11.37
N ARG A 47 17.01 6.57 10.06
CA ARG A 47 15.91 6.22 9.14
C ARG A 47 15.79 4.72 8.87
N HIS A 48 16.90 3.97 8.93
CA HIS A 48 16.88 2.51 8.78
C HIS A 48 16.34 1.79 10.02
N ALA A 49 16.54 2.35 11.20
CA ALA A 49 16.02 1.78 12.44
C ALA A 49 14.48 1.91 12.55
N ASP A 50 13.89 2.92 11.90
CA ASP A 50 12.46 3.22 11.96
C ASP A 50 11.69 2.74 10.71
N SER A 51 12.35 2.15 9.71
CA SER A 51 11.68 1.64 8.52
C SER A 51 11.06 0.27 8.79
N LEU A 52 9.80 0.08 8.37
CA LEU A 52 9.17 -1.23 8.32
C LEU A 52 9.60 -1.92 7.01
N PRO A 53 10.47 -2.96 7.05
CA PRO A 53 10.82 -3.70 5.85
C PRO A 53 9.58 -4.34 5.23
N PHE A 54 9.49 -4.42 3.90
CA PHE A 54 8.36 -5.07 3.23
C PHE A 54 8.15 -6.50 3.70
N ARG A 55 9.24 -7.21 3.99
CA ARG A 55 9.17 -8.57 4.54
C ARG A 55 8.42 -8.63 5.86
N ASP A 56 8.67 -7.69 6.76
CA ASP A 56 8.02 -7.63 8.06
C ASP A 56 6.57 -7.16 7.92
N LEU A 57 6.30 -6.22 7.02
CA LEU A 57 4.95 -5.80 6.66
C LEU A 57 4.11 -6.99 6.18
N PHE A 58 4.61 -7.79 5.25
CA PHE A 58 3.88 -8.97 4.76
C PHE A 58 3.79 -10.09 5.79
N ARG A 59 4.78 -10.27 6.66
CA ARG A 59 4.67 -11.22 7.78
C ARG A 59 3.56 -10.81 8.74
N GLY A 60 3.52 -9.53 9.13
CA GLY A 60 2.45 -9.01 9.98
C GLY A 60 1.08 -9.15 9.31
N ALA A 61 0.96 -8.75 8.05
CA ALA A 61 -0.26 -8.92 7.29
C ALA A 61 -0.69 -10.40 7.21
N LYS A 62 0.24 -11.34 7.01
CA LYS A 62 -0.06 -12.77 6.93
C LYS A 62 -0.61 -13.34 8.23
N MET A 63 -0.10 -12.87 9.36
CA MET A 63 -0.56 -13.31 10.69
C MET A 63 -1.94 -12.75 11.05
N LEU A 64 -2.20 -11.51 10.65
CA LEU A 64 -3.41 -10.77 11.04
C LEU A 64 -4.59 -10.95 10.08
N LEU A 65 -4.31 -11.25 8.81
CA LEU A 65 -5.34 -11.38 7.78
C LEU A 65 -6.07 -12.71 7.90
N SER A 66 -7.40 -12.71 7.73
CA SER A 66 -8.20 -13.93 7.57
C SER A 66 -7.79 -14.66 6.27
N ASP A 67 -8.21 -15.91 6.11
CA ASP A 67 -7.79 -16.71 4.95
C ASP A 67 -8.32 -16.12 3.64
N ASP A 68 -9.56 -15.63 3.62
CA ASP A 68 -10.17 -14.97 2.47
C ASP A 68 -9.96 -13.46 2.45
N GLY A 69 -9.18 -12.93 3.39
CA GLY A 69 -8.92 -11.51 3.54
C GLY A 69 -8.04 -10.91 2.45
N VAL A 70 -8.11 -9.60 2.30
CA VAL A 70 -7.35 -8.83 1.30
C VAL A 70 -6.43 -7.84 1.97
N PHE A 71 -5.14 -7.90 1.65
CA PHE A 71 -4.16 -6.90 2.04
C PHE A 71 -3.92 -5.91 0.90
N SER A 72 -4.21 -4.64 1.15
CA SER A 72 -4.05 -3.56 0.18
C SER A 72 -2.97 -2.57 0.61
N VAL A 73 -2.13 -2.15 -0.33
CA VAL A 73 -1.02 -1.24 -0.06
C VAL A 73 -0.85 -0.23 -1.20
N ILE A 74 -0.53 1.01 -0.84
CA ILE A 74 -0.10 2.02 -1.80
C ILE A 74 1.42 2.16 -1.79
N VAL A 75 2.05 2.13 -2.96
CA VAL A 75 3.50 2.19 -3.09
C VAL A 75 3.95 3.14 -4.21
N PRO A 76 5.15 3.75 -4.13
CA PRO A 76 5.80 4.38 -5.27
C PRO A 76 6.14 3.36 -6.36
N SER A 77 6.21 3.83 -7.61
CA SER A 77 6.57 2.99 -8.76
C SER A 77 7.94 2.33 -8.62
N GLU A 78 8.87 3.00 -7.98
CA GLU A 78 10.26 2.57 -7.83
C GLU A 78 10.43 1.29 -6.99
N VAL A 79 9.44 0.96 -6.15
CA VAL A 79 9.50 -0.24 -5.28
C VAL A 79 8.55 -1.35 -5.73
N LEU A 80 7.84 -1.18 -6.84
CA LEU A 80 6.81 -2.11 -7.30
C LEU A 80 7.34 -3.55 -7.42
N GLU A 81 8.44 -3.75 -8.11
CA GLU A 81 9.01 -5.08 -8.32
C GLU A 81 9.47 -5.73 -7.01
N VAL A 82 10.09 -4.95 -6.14
CA VAL A 82 10.59 -5.43 -4.85
C VAL A 82 9.44 -5.88 -3.95
N ILE A 83 8.40 -5.06 -3.84
CA ILE A 83 7.26 -5.40 -2.96
C ILE A 83 6.48 -6.61 -3.47
N VAL A 84 6.29 -6.74 -4.79
CA VAL A 84 5.62 -7.90 -5.39
C VAL A 84 6.45 -9.17 -5.18
N SER A 85 7.77 -9.08 -5.32
CA SER A 85 8.68 -10.20 -5.07
C SER A 85 8.62 -10.67 -3.61
N GLU A 86 8.69 -9.75 -2.65
CA GLU A 86 8.59 -10.07 -1.21
C GLU A 86 7.23 -10.70 -0.87
N ALA A 87 6.15 -10.16 -1.43
CA ALA A 87 4.81 -10.73 -1.27
C ALA A 87 4.75 -12.19 -1.74
N CYS A 88 5.27 -12.46 -2.94
CA CYS A 88 5.30 -13.78 -3.53
C CYS A 88 6.11 -14.77 -2.68
N MET A 89 7.30 -14.38 -2.21
CA MET A 89 8.14 -15.21 -1.35
C MET A 89 7.46 -15.58 -0.02
N LEU A 90 6.54 -14.74 0.46
CA LEU A 90 5.77 -15.00 1.68
C LEU A 90 4.41 -15.68 1.42
N GLY A 91 4.16 -16.10 0.18
CA GLY A 91 2.97 -16.86 -0.21
C GLY A 91 1.73 -16.01 -0.42
N PHE A 92 1.90 -14.74 -0.76
CA PHE A 92 0.83 -13.87 -1.22
C PHE A 92 0.73 -13.89 -2.74
N TYR A 93 -0.47 -13.72 -3.24
CA TYR A 93 -0.78 -13.57 -4.66
C TYR A 93 -1.25 -12.14 -4.92
N LEU A 94 -0.64 -11.48 -5.89
CA LEU A 94 -1.12 -10.19 -6.39
C LEU A 94 -2.42 -10.42 -7.16
N ILE A 95 -3.52 -9.86 -6.66
CA ILE A 95 -4.87 -10.03 -7.24
C ILE A 95 -5.35 -8.78 -7.95
N ARG A 96 -4.83 -7.60 -7.56
CA ARG A 96 -5.15 -6.33 -8.19
C ARG A 96 -3.94 -5.41 -8.22
N GLN A 97 -3.75 -4.74 -9.36
CA GLN A 97 -2.76 -3.69 -9.54
C GLN A 97 -3.42 -2.50 -10.25
N CYS A 98 -3.35 -1.32 -9.66
CA CYS A 98 -3.81 -0.09 -10.27
C CYS A 98 -2.69 0.95 -10.27
N GLY A 99 -2.16 1.27 -11.45
CA GLY A 99 -1.20 2.34 -11.65
C GLY A 99 -1.91 3.70 -11.63
N VAL A 100 -1.43 4.65 -10.82
CA VAL A 100 -2.02 5.98 -10.69
C VAL A 100 -1.09 7.02 -11.30
N LYS A 101 -1.56 7.68 -12.36
CA LYS A 101 -0.91 8.82 -13.03
C LYS A 101 -1.44 10.14 -12.48
N THR A 102 -0.61 11.16 -12.42
CA THR A 102 -1.10 12.53 -12.18
C THR A 102 -1.80 13.10 -13.41
N VAL A 103 -1.20 12.95 -14.58
CA VAL A 103 -1.73 13.39 -15.88
C VAL A 103 -1.52 12.28 -16.91
N GLU A 104 -2.33 12.27 -17.97
CA GLU A 104 -2.36 11.18 -18.96
C GLU A 104 -0.98 10.87 -19.57
N ARG A 105 -0.21 11.90 -19.92
CA ARG A 105 1.11 11.78 -20.59
C ARG A 105 2.24 11.24 -19.71
N LYS A 106 2.03 11.14 -18.37
CA LYS A 106 3.05 10.65 -17.41
C LYS A 106 2.88 9.18 -17.15
N GLN A 107 3.96 8.54 -16.71
CA GLN A 107 3.92 7.19 -16.16
C GLN A 107 3.32 7.21 -14.75
N PRO A 108 2.76 6.08 -14.28
CA PRO A 108 2.27 5.97 -12.92
C PRO A 108 3.37 6.29 -11.91
N LYS A 109 3.05 7.14 -10.93
CA LYS A 109 3.94 7.46 -9.81
C LYS A 109 3.65 6.63 -8.57
N ARG A 110 2.46 6.06 -8.49
CA ARG A 110 1.98 5.22 -7.39
C ARG A 110 1.27 4.02 -7.96
N TYR A 111 1.31 2.94 -7.21
CA TYR A 111 0.52 1.75 -7.45
C TYR A 111 -0.31 1.43 -6.22
N LEU A 112 -1.59 1.14 -6.44
CA LEU A 112 -2.48 0.52 -5.47
C LEU A 112 -2.43 -0.97 -5.76
N LEU A 113 -1.97 -1.76 -4.80
CA LEU A 113 -1.80 -3.19 -4.93
C LEU A 113 -2.71 -3.89 -3.93
N SER A 114 -3.33 -4.99 -4.34
CA SER A 114 -4.06 -5.86 -3.42
C SER A 114 -3.54 -7.29 -3.53
N PHE A 115 -3.34 -7.90 -2.38
CA PHE A 115 -2.81 -9.24 -2.24
C PHE A 115 -3.77 -10.12 -1.45
N ALA A 116 -3.78 -11.40 -1.75
CA ALA A 116 -4.53 -12.41 -1.02
C ALA A 116 -3.66 -13.63 -0.70
N LYS A 117 -4.06 -14.46 0.26
CA LYS A 117 -3.38 -15.72 0.61
C LYS A 117 -3.65 -16.82 -0.41
N HIS A 118 -4.70 -16.68 -1.21
CA HIS A 118 -5.11 -17.66 -2.22
C HIS A 118 -4.99 -17.09 -3.63
N ARG A 119 -4.82 -17.98 -4.58
CA ARG A 119 -4.77 -17.62 -6.01
C ARG A 119 -6.19 -17.38 -6.52
N TYR A 120 -6.39 -16.21 -7.13
CA TYR A 120 -7.62 -15.86 -7.83
C TYR A 120 -7.49 -16.15 -9.32
N ASN A 121 -8.64 -16.38 -9.98
CA ASN A 121 -8.70 -16.54 -11.43
C ASN A 121 -8.54 -15.16 -12.10
N GLY A 122 -7.31 -14.86 -12.49
CA GLY A 122 -6.94 -13.59 -13.11
C GLY A 122 -6.49 -12.53 -12.11
N MET A 123 -5.68 -11.61 -12.61
CA MET A 123 -5.23 -10.42 -11.89
C MET A 123 -5.86 -9.19 -12.58
N GLU A 124 -6.54 -8.36 -11.79
CA GLU A 124 -7.02 -7.07 -12.30
C GLU A 124 -5.83 -6.11 -12.44
N ASN A 125 -5.59 -5.63 -13.67
CA ASN A 125 -4.55 -4.65 -13.93
C ASN A 125 -5.14 -3.43 -14.64
N THR A 126 -5.05 -2.28 -14.00
CA THR A 126 -5.63 -1.02 -14.50
C THR A 126 -4.66 0.14 -14.37
N ILE A 127 -4.89 1.18 -15.17
CA ILE A 127 -4.21 2.48 -15.02
C ILE A 127 -5.29 3.56 -14.90
N LYS A 128 -5.15 4.43 -13.91
CA LYS A 128 -6.06 5.54 -13.65
C LYS A 128 -5.29 6.86 -13.62
N THR A 129 -5.95 7.92 -14.04
CA THR A 129 -5.38 9.26 -14.08
C THR A 129 -6.13 10.17 -13.12
N MET A 130 -5.40 10.99 -12.35
CA MET A 130 -6.00 11.89 -11.36
C MET A 130 -6.63 13.13 -12.01
N THR A 131 -6.02 13.63 -13.09
CA THR A 131 -6.53 14.80 -13.81
C THR A 131 -6.77 14.47 -15.29
N ASP A 132 -7.80 15.10 -15.87
CA ASP A 132 -8.11 15.03 -17.29
C ASP A 132 -7.12 15.88 -18.14
N SER A 133 -7.40 16.00 -19.44
CA SER A 133 -6.62 16.80 -20.38
C SER A 133 -6.67 18.30 -20.13
N GLU A 134 -7.73 18.77 -19.48
CA GLU A 134 -7.95 20.18 -19.15
C GLU A 134 -7.37 20.58 -17.79
N GLY A 135 -6.88 19.60 -17.01
CA GLY A 135 -6.31 19.81 -15.67
C GLY A 135 -7.33 19.71 -14.54
N ASN A 136 -8.60 19.37 -14.82
CA ASN A 136 -9.61 19.11 -13.84
C ASN A 136 -9.44 17.71 -13.23
N ARG A 137 -10.12 17.42 -12.12
CA ARG A 137 -10.17 16.07 -11.57
C ARG A 137 -10.82 15.13 -12.59
N SER A 138 -10.17 14.00 -12.85
CA SER A 138 -10.79 12.96 -13.67
C SER A 138 -12.07 12.43 -13.02
N GLU A 139 -13.00 11.91 -13.82
CA GLU A 139 -14.25 11.32 -13.32
C GLU A 139 -13.99 10.24 -12.27
N TRP A 140 -13.02 9.36 -12.53
CA TRP A 140 -12.61 8.32 -11.56
C TRP A 140 -12.14 8.91 -10.24
N TYR A 141 -11.26 9.94 -10.30
CA TYR A 141 -10.70 10.53 -9.09
C TYR A 141 -11.75 11.35 -8.33
N ALA A 142 -12.60 12.06 -9.04
CA ALA A 142 -13.73 12.79 -8.45
C ALA A 142 -14.66 11.84 -7.69
N LYS A 143 -15.03 10.72 -8.32
CA LYS A 143 -15.93 9.71 -7.74
C LYS A 143 -15.39 9.08 -6.45
N ILE A 144 -14.11 8.65 -6.45
CA ILE A 144 -13.53 7.98 -5.27
C ILE A 144 -13.21 8.94 -4.11
N THR A 145 -13.20 10.26 -4.38
CA THR A 145 -12.85 11.27 -3.38
C THR A 145 -14.03 12.19 -3.01
N GLU A 146 -15.21 11.94 -3.56
CA GLU A 146 -16.38 12.83 -3.42
C GLU A 146 -16.76 13.09 -1.96
N GLU A 147 -16.70 12.05 -1.12
CA GLU A 147 -17.07 12.13 0.29
C GLU A 147 -15.94 12.69 1.19
N PHE A 148 -14.72 12.79 0.68
CA PHE A 148 -13.54 13.20 1.45
C PHE A 148 -13.19 14.68 1.29
N TYR A 149 -13.72 15.35 0.29
CA TYR A 149 -13.49 16.77 0.09
C TYR A 149 -14.67 17.58 0.63
N VAL A 150 -14.37 18.46 1.59
CA VAL A 150 -15.33 19.48 2.05
C VAL A 150 -15.58 20.43 0.87
N ARG A 151 -16.84 20.63 0.53
CA ARG A 151 -17.29 21.60 -0.49
C ARG A 151 -17.25 23.01 0.05
#